data_edf889f871a1a20c705ac750c58b89b5
#
_entry.id   edf889f871a1a20c705ac750c58b89b5
#
_cell.length_a   1.000
_cell.length_b   1.000
_cell.length_c   1.000
_cell.angle_alpha   90.00
_cell.angle_beta   90.00
_cell.angle_gamma   90.00
#
_symmetry.space_group_name_H-M   'P 1'
#
loop_
_entity.id
_entity.type
_entity.pdbx_description
1 polymer ?
#
loop_
_entity_poly.entity_id
_entity_poly.type
_entity_poly.pdbx_seq_one_letter_code
_entity_poly.pdbx_strand_id
1 'polypeptide(L)'
;MTQTTMNLVNAAKAVITEVTVQQAKELLANGSIAMDVRELLEYETGHIPNARHISRGMLEFMVGGHPDFQDKSASIVVYCKSGGRSALSTATLQQLGYQNVHSMLGGFDLWSEGADIPPETQA
;
A
#
# COMPACT_ATOMS: atom_id res chain seq x y z
N MET A 1 -2.10 21.15 -20.85
CA MET A 1 -3.10 20.09 -20.61
C MET A 1 -3.12 19.76 -19.13
N THR A 2 -4.31 19.74 -18.58
CA THR A 2 -4.47 19.50 -17.15
C THR A 2 -4.78 18.03 -16.89
N GLN A 3 -4.12 17.46 -15.90
CA GLN A 3 -4.38 16.08 -15.44
C GLN A 3 -5.34 16.14 -14.26
N THR A 4 -6.27 15.20 -14.19
CA THR A 4 -7.11 15.03 -13.01
C THR A 4 -6.42 14.07 -12.02
N THR A 5 -6.91 14.05 -10.77
CA THR A 5 -6.44 13.07 -9.79
C THR A 5 -6.60 11.65 -10.33
N MET A 6 -7.73 11.35 -10.97
CA MET A 6 -7.96 10.01 -11.51
C MET A 6 -7.03 9.70 -12.68
N ASN A 7 -6.65 10.70 -13.48
CA ASN A 7 -5.64 10.48 -14.52
C ASN A 7 -4.30 10.02 -13.91
N LEU A 8 -3.88 10.68 -12.83
CA LEU A 8 -2.62 10.32 -12.15
C LEU A 8 -2.72 8.93 -11.53
N VAL A 9 -3.83 8.62 -10.87
CA VAL A 9 -4.05 7.32 -10.25
C VAL A 9 -4.07 6.22 -11.31
N ASN A 10 -4.78 6.43 -12.42
CA ASN A 10 -4.87 5.44 -13.50
C ASN A 10 -3.51 5.21 -14.17
N ALA A 11 -2.72 6.27 -14.32
CA ALA A 11 -1.36 6.13 -14.86
C ALA A 11 -0.48 5.29 -13.93
N ALA A 12 -0.60 5.50 -12.62
CA ALA A 12 0.12 4.68 -11.63
C ALA A 12 -0.32 3.22 -11.71
N LYS A 13 -1.63 2.99 -11.74
CA LYS A 13 -2.18 1.62 -11.82
C LYS A 13 -1.71 0.86 -13.05
N ALA A 14 -1.42 1.56 -14.15
CA ALA A 14 -0.95 0.94 -15.39
C ALA A 14 0.46 0.34 -15.27
N VAL A 15 1.25 0.77 -14.30
CA VAL A 15 2.66 0.35 -14.16
C VAL A 15 2.98 -0.41 -12.89
N ILE A 16 2.01 -0.57 -11.98
CA ILE A 16 2.22 -1.24 -10.70
C ILE A 16 1.60 -2.64 -10.69
N THR A 17 1.94 -3.40 -9.65
CA THR A 17 1.27 -4.65 -9.33
C THR A 17 0.23 -4.38 -8.24
N GLU A 18 -1.01 -4.74 -8.51
CA GLU A 18 -2.09 -4.64 -7.54
C GLU A 18 -2.46 -6.02 -7.02
N VAL A 19 -2.77 -6.10 -5.74
CA VAL A 19 -3.17 -7.36 -5.09
C VAL A 19 -4.50 -7.17 -4.37
N THR A 20 -5.26 -8.25 -4.25
CA THR A 20 -6.49 -8.25 -3.47
C THR A 20 -6.15 -8.29 -1.98
N VAL A 21 -7.15 -8.02 -1.13
CA VAL A 21 -6.98 -8.17 0.33
C VAL A 21 -6.54 -9.60 0.68
N GLN A 22 -7.13 -10.60 0.03
CA GLN A 22 -6.75 -11.99 0.29
C GLN A 22 -5.30 -12.27 -0.08
N GLN A 23 -4.86 -11.80 -1.24
CA GLN A 23 -3.48 -11.95 -1.66
C GLN A 23 -2.53 -11.21 -0.72
N ALA A 24 -2.93 -10.01 -0.27
CA ALA A 24 -2.15 -9.24 0.69
C ALA A 24 -1.97 -10.00 2.01
N LYS A 25 -3.04 -10.63 2.50
CA LYS A 25 -2.96 -11.45 3.72
C LYS A 25 -1.96 -12.58 3.57
N GLU A 26 -1.94 -13.24 2.41
CA GLU A 26 -0.99 -14.31 2.13
C GLU A 26 0.45 -13.79 2.09
N LEU A 27 0.67 -12.65 1.42
CA LEU A 27 2.00 -12.04 1.37
C LEU A 27 2.50 -11.67 2.76
N LEU A 28 1.64 -11.06 3.58
CA LEU A 28 2.00 -10.66 4.93
C LEU A 28 2.28 -11.88 5.83
N ALA A 29 1.51 -12.96 5.66
CA ALA A 29 1.75 -14.19 6.39
C ALA A 29 3.10 -14.83 6.01
N ASN A 30 3.62 -14.53 4.82
CA ASN A 30 4.89 -15.06 4.33
C ASN A 30 6.04 -14.06 4.45
N GLY A 31 5.88 -13.01 5.26
CA GLY A 31 6.96 -12.13 5.62
C GLY A 31 6.99 -10.76 4.93
N SER A 32 6.02 -10.44 4.08
CA SER A 32 5.93 -9.10 3.50
C SER A 32 5.69 -8.07 4.60
N ILE A 33 6.15 -6.84 4.38
CA ILE A 33 5.97 -5.74 5.32
C ILE A 33 4.83 -4.86 4.82
N ALA A 34 3.85 -4.57 5.68
CA ALA A 34 2.79 -3.64 5.34
C ALA A 34 3.26 -2.20 5.52
N MET A 35 3.01 -1.37 4.52
CA MET A 35 3.31 0.06 4.56
C MET A 35 2.01 0.85 4.43
N ASP A 36 1.65 1.57 5.50
CA ASP A 36 0.47 2.42 5.55
C ASP A 36 0.86 3.83 5.10
N VAL A 37 0.29 4.28 4.00
CA VAL A 37 0.62 5.61 3.45
C VAL A 37 -0.49 6.64 3.69
N ARG A 38 -1.42 6.33 4.61
CA ARG A 38 -2.46 7.26 5.02
C ARG A 38 -1.87 8.35 5.92
N GLU A 39 -2.70 9.32 6.30
CA GLU A 39 -2.29 10.31 7.27
C GLU A 39 -2.18 9.69 8.67
N LEU A 40 -1.39 10.31 9.53
CA LEU A 40 -1.11 9.76 10.87
C LEU A 40 -2.40 9.51 11.66
N LEU A 41 -3.36 10.45 11.61
CA LEU A 41 -4.63 10.28 12.34
C LEU A 41 -5.40 9.05 11.86
N GLU A 42 -5.38 8.76 10.56
CA GLU A 42 -6.01 7.55 10.04
C GLU A 42 -5.31 6.30 10.59
N TYR A 43 -3.99 6.30 10.55
CA TYR A 43 -3.18 5.19 11.07
C TYR A 43 -3.47 4.94 12.56
N GLU A 44 -3.55 6.00 13.34
CA GLU A 44 -3.75 5.88 14.79
C GLU A 44 -5.13 5.35 15.17
N THR A 45 -6.13 5.54 14.31
CA THR A 45 -7.47 5.01 14.58
C THR A 45 -7.61 3.52 14.27
N GLY A 46 -6.62 2.92 13.66
CA GLY A 46 -6.59 1.50 13.32
C GLY A 46 -5.75 1.27 12.09
N HIS A 47 -5.01 0.18 12.06
CA HIS A 47 -4.15 -0.16 10.92
C HIS A 47 -3.91 -1.66 10.88
N ILE A 48 -3.37 -2.14 9.78
CA ILE A 48 -2.99 -3.56 9.65
C ILE A 48 -1.93 -3.87 10.71
N PRO A 49 -2.05 -4.99 11.44
CA PRO A 49 -1.07 -5.34 12.48
C PRO A 49 0.35 -5.32 11.93
N ASN A 50 1.24 -4.70 12.68
CA ASN A 50 2.66 -4.54 12.36
C ASN A 50 2.94 -3.63 11.16
N ALA A 51 1.95 -2.90 10.64
CA ALA A 51 2.19 -1.97 9.54
C ALA A 51 3.14 -0.84 9.98
N ARG A 52 4.04 -0.48 9.07
CA ARG A 52 4.90 0.70 9.23
C ARG A 52 4.19 1.88 8.61
N HIS A 53 4.23 3.02 9.26
CA HIS A 53 3.56 4.22 8.77
C HIS A 53 4.55 5.18 8.15
N ILE A 54 4.31 5.53 6.89
CA ILE A 54 4.96 6.66 6.21
C ILE A 54 3.89 7.33 5.38
N SER A 55 3.46 8.54 5.78
CA SER A 55 2.41 9.22 5.02
C SER A 55 2.86 9.53 3.60
N ARG A 56 1.91 9.51 2.65
CA ARG A 56 2.22 9.69 1.23
C ARG A 56 3.06 10.93 0.97
N GLY A 57 2.78 12.03 1.66
CA GLY A 57 3.50 13.29 1.47
C GLY A 57 4.95 13.26 1.91
N MET A 58 5.34 12.30 2.75
CA MET A 58 6.69 12.17 3.28
C MET A 58 7.45 10.98 2.72
N LEU A 59 6.80 10.18 1.86
CA LEU A 59 7.36 8.91 1.41
C LEU A 59 8.75 9.04 0.81
N GLU A 60 8.91 9.92 -0.16
CA GLU A 60 10.19 10.10 -0.87
C GLU A 60 11.32 10.54 0.06
N PHE A 61 10.97 11.29 1.11
CA PHE A 61 11.96 11.83 2.04
C PHE A 61 12.35 10.85 3.14
N MET A 62 11.45 9.92 3.47
CA MET A 62 11.63 9.06 4.65
C MET A 62 11.99 7.61 4.35
N VAL A 63 11.52 7.07 3.24
CA VAL A 63 11.66 5.63 2.99
C VAL A 63 13.12 5.18 2.90
N GLY A 64 13.98 6.01 2.30
CA GLY A 64 15.39 5.67 2.12
C GLY A 64 16.18 5.55 3.42
N GLY A 65 15.74 6.24 4.47
CA GLY A 65 16.38 6.18 5.79
C GLY A 65 15.65 5.29 6.79
N HIS A 66 14.52 4.72 6.40
CA HIS A 66 13.73 3.90 7.32
C HIS A 66 14.38 2.53 7.51
N PRO A 67 14.61 2.10 8.77
CA PRO A 67 15.36 0.86 9.02
C PRO A 67 14.70 -0.40 8.46
N ASP A 68 13.39 -0.41 8.29
CA ASP A 68 12.66 -1.58 7.81
C ASP A 68 12.56 -1.64 6.28
N PHE A 69 13.02 -0.61 5.56
CA PHE A 69 12.90 -0.53 4.11
C PHE A 69 14.25 -0.34 3.41
N GLN A 70 15.31 -0.87 3.99
CA GLN A 70 16.65 -0.80 3.40
C GLN A 70 16.86 -1.82 2.29
N ASP A 71 16.20 -2.99 2.39
CA ASP A 71 16.29 -4.04 1.38
C ASP A 71 15.27 -3.77 0.27
N LYS A 72 15.73 -3.29 -0.85
CA LYS A 72 14.87 -2.94 -1.98
C LYS A 72 14.29 -4.14 -2.72
N SER A 73 14.73 -5.35 -2.39
CA SER A 73 14.15 -6.59 -2.92
C SER A 73 13.08 -7.19 -2.01
N ALA A 74 12.94 -6.69 -0.79
CA ALA A 74 11.95 -7.18 0.15
C ALA A 74 10.52 -6.93 -0.33
N SER A 75 9.62 -7.86 -0.03
CA SER A 75 8.22 -7.74 -0.41
C SER A 75 7.49 -6.74 0.50
N ILE A 76 6.84 -5.77 -0.11
CA ILE A 76 6.09 -4.72 0.61
C ILE A 76 4.66 -4.69 0.08
N VAL A 77 3.70 -4.66 1.00
CA VAL A 77 2.28 -4.43 0.69
C VAL A 77 1.95 -3.00 1.11
N VAL A 78 1.69 -2.15 0.13
CA VAL A 78 1.39 -0.73 0.34
C VAL A 78 -0.12 -0.55 0.35
N TYR A 79 -0.65 0.17 1.34
CA TYR A 79 -2.09 0.41 1.38
C TYR A 79 -2.42 1.81 1.88
N CYS A 80 -3.61 2.27 1.49
CA CYS A 80 -4.19 3.50 2.01
C CYS A 80 -5.64 3.21 2.41
N LYS A 81 -6.53 4.21 2.33
CA LYS A 81 -7.93 4.02 2.70
C LYS A 81 -8.68 3.18 1.66
N SER A 82 -8.56 3.52 0.37
CA SER A 82 -9.34 2.91 -0.71
C SER A 82 -8.54 2.54 -1.96
N GLY A 83 -7.25 2.84 -2.02
CA GLY A 83 -6.37 2.38 -3.10
C GLY A 83 -5.69 3.45 -3.94
N GLY A 84 -6.15 4.72 -3.89
CA GLY A 84 -5.59 5.78 -4.73
C GLY A 84 -4.20 6.23 -4.30
N ARG A 85 -4.05 6.60 -3.03
CA ARG A 85 -2.76 7.03 -2.49
C ARG A 85 -1.73 5.91 -2.55
N SER A 86 -2.17 4.66 -2.32
CA SER A 86 -1.25 3.51 -2.38
C SER A 86 -0.81 3.21 -3.80
N ALA A 87 -1.67 3.43 -4.80
CA ALA A 87 -1.28 3.27 -6.21
C ALA A 87 -0.17 4.26 -6.57
N LEU A 88 -0.36 5.54 -6.20
CA LEU A 88 0.64 6.57 -6.43
C LEU A 88 1.95 6.25 -5.68
N SER A 89 1.84 5.81 -4.44
CA SER A 89 3.00 5.46 -3.60
C SER A 89 3.77 4.28 -4.16
N THR A 90 3.05 3.26 -4.64
CA THR A 90 3.68 2.07 -5.21
C THR A 90 4.48 2.42 -6.47
N ALA A 91 3.90 3.27 -7.34
CA ALA A 91 4.61 3.74 -8.53
C ALA A 91 5.88 4.53 -8.15
N THR A 92 5.78 5.38 -7.12
CA THR A 92 6.94 6.13 -6.63
C THR A 92 8.01 5.20 -6.07
N LEU A 93 7.63 4.20 -5.30
CA LEU A 93 8.59 3.23 -4.76
C LEU A 93 9.32 2.48 -5.86
N GLN A 94 8.64 2.12 -6.94
CA GLN A 94 9.28 1.50 -8.10
C GLN A 94 10.34 2.42 -8.70
N GLN A 95 10.04 3.71 -8.82
CA GLN A 95 11.00 4.69 -9.32
C GLN A 95 12.21 4.83 -8.41
N LEU A 96 12.02 4.61 -7.11
CA LEU A 96 13.10 4.63 -6.12
C LEU A 96 13.88 3.32 -6.05
N GLY A 97 13.54 2.34 -6.90
CA GLY A 97 14.29 1.10 -7.01
C GLY A 97 13.74 -0.07 -6.22
N TYR A 98 12.59 0.07 -5.57
CA TYR A 98 11.97 -1.04 -4.84
C TYR A 98 11.36 -2.01 -5.85
N GLN A 99 11.74 -3.29 -5.77
CA GLN A 99 11.49 -4.27 -6.81
C GLN A 99 10.28 -5.15 -6.57
N ASN A 100 9.77 -5.20 -5.33
CA ASN A 100 8.76 -6.17 -4.95
C ASN A 100 7.67 -5.50 -4.14
N VAL A 101 7.03 -4.50 -4.75
CA VAL A 101 6.01 -3.67 -4.11
C VAL A 101 4.65 -3.94 -4.73
N HIS A 102 3.62 -3.98 -3.90
CA HIS A 102 2.26 -4.32 -4.29
C HIS A 102 1.30 -3.32 -3.66
N SER A 103 0.37 -2.79 -4.43
CA SER A 103 -0.69 -1.93 -3.91
C SER A 103 -1.92 -2.78 -3.59
N MET A 104 -2.45 -2.66 -2.38
CA MET A 104 -3.62 -3.44 -1.97
C MET A 104 -4.90 -2.77 -2.44
N LEU A 105 -5.64 -3.46 -3.29
CA LEU A 105 -6.92 -3.00 -3.81
C LEU A 105 -7.93 -2.83 -2.69
N GLY A 106 -8.68 -1.72 -2.73
CA GLY A 106 -9.73 -1.44 -1.75
C GLY A 106 -9.22 -0.91 -0.42
N GLY A 107 -7.93 -0.99 -0.17
CA GLY A 107 -7.28 -0.40 1.00
C GLY A 107 -7.78 -0.91 2.34
N PHE A 108 -7.56 -0.10 3.37
CA PHE A 108 -7.95 -0.46 4.73
C PHE A 108 -9.46 -0.58 4.90
N ASP A 109 -10.24 0.16 4.09
CA ASP A 109 -11.71 0.02 4.12
C ASP A 109 -12.11 -1.43 3.85
N LEU A 110 -11.58 -2.01 2.77
CA LEU A 110 -11.91 -3.38 2.40
C LEU A 110 -11.26 -4.40 3.35
N TRP A 111 -10.05 -4.14 3.81
CA TRP A 111 -9.39 -4.99 4.80
C TRP A 111 -10.21 -5.09 6.07
N SER A 112 -10.73 -3.97 6.58
CA SER A 112 -11.52 -3.94 7.81
C SER A 112 -12.85 -4.67 7.65
N GLU A 113 -13.52 -4.51 6.49
CA GLU A 113 -14.74 -5.23 6.19
C GLU A 113 -14.46 -6.74 6.07
N GLY A 114 -13.37 -7.09 5.38
CA GLY A 114 -12.98 -8.46 5.15
C GLY A 114 -12.70 -9.24 6.42
N ALA A 115 -12.28 -8.55 7.49
CA ALA A 115 -12.03 -9.19 8.78
C ALA A 115 -13.31 -9.82 9.36
N ASP A 116 -14.47 -9.25 9.03
CA ASP A 116 -15.77 -9.69 9.56
C ASP A 116 -16.63 -10.41 8.51
N ILE A 117 -16.11 -10.60 7.30
CA ILE A 117 -16.85 -11.18 6.19
C ILE A 117 -16.24 -12.54 5.85
N PRO A 118 -17.09 -13.59 5.66
CA PRO A 118 -16.57 -14.90 5.24
C PRO A 118 -15.77 -14.82 3.95
N PRO A 119 -14.72 -15.64 3.77
CA PRO A 119 -13.86 -15.58 2.60
C PRO A 119 -14.58 -15.59 1.25
N GLU A 120 -15.66 -16.32 1.14
CA GLU A 120 -16.44 -16.44 -0.10
C GLU A 120 -17.13 -15.14 -0.51
N THR A 121 -17.26 -14.18 0.40
CA THR A 121 -17.88 -12.88 0.10
C THR A 121 -16.85 -11.79 -0.14
N GLN A 122 -15.57 -12.09 0.02
CA GLN A 122 -14.49 -11.11 -0.18
C GLN A 122 -13.98 -11.10 -1.61
N ALA A 123 -14.31 -12.08 -2.37
CA ALA A 123 -13.82 -12.22 -3.73
C ALA A 123 -14.39 -11.18 -4.69
#